data_183563a7690c8de9d121f88986f01286
#
_entry.id   183563a7690c8de9d121f88986f01286
#
_cell.length_a   1.000
_cell.length_b   1.000
_cell.length_c   1.000
_cell.angle_alpha   90.00
_cell.angle_beta   90.00
_cell.angle_gamma   90.00
#
_symmetry.space_group_name_H-M   'P 1'
#
loop_
_entity.id
_entity.type
_entity.pdbx_description
1 polymer ?
#
loop_
_entity_poly.entity_id
_entity_poly.type
_entity_poly.pdbx_seq_one_letter_code
_entity_poly.pdbx_strand_id
1 'polypeptide(L)'
;MSPDLTTSYLGLRLRNPIVPSASPLSRNLDGIRRMEEAGAGAIVMYSLFEEQITHESEQLDHYLSYNTECSPEALSYFPEMKNYNIGPEEYLDLVSRAKRSLEIPLIGSLNGVSSGGWVRYAKAIEDAGADALELNVYFIPTDPDMDAATVEEMYLDVVRRVRSSIRIPLAVKISPYFSSTAHMCRKLKDAGADALVLFNRFYHPDL
;
A
#
# COMPACT_ATOMS: atom_id res chain seq x y z
N MET A 1 -33.46 19.80 6.07
CA MET A 1 -32.00 20.00 6.09
C MET A 1 -31.37 18.61 6.03
N SER A 2 -30.48 18.35 5.08
CA SER A 2 -29.69 17.13 5.08
C SER A 2 -28.70 17.16 6.27
N PRO A 3 -28.44 16.03 6.94
CA PRO A 3 -27.49 15.97 8.04
C PRO A 3 -26.07 16.35 7.58
N ASP A 4 -25.32 17.02 8.43
CA ASP A 4 -23.90 17.24 8.21
C ASP A 4 -23.15 15.94 8.49
N LEU A 5 -22.49 15.38 7.46
CA LEU A 5 -21.70 14.14 7.52
C LEU A 5 -20.19 14.40 7.56
N THR A 6 -19.77 15.67 7.68
CA THR A 6 -18.34 15.98 7.73
C THR A 6 -17.67 15.30 8.93
N THR A 7 -16.48 14.78 8.71
CA THR A 7 -15.71 14.08 9.74
C THR A 7 -14.21 14.32 9.56
N SER A 8 -13.41 13.86 10.50
CA SER A 8 -11.96 13.90 10.44
C SER A 8 -11.38 12.48 10.48
N TYR A 9 -10.47 12.18 9.56
CA TYR A 9 -9.70 10.96 9.53
C TYR A 9 -8.26 11.26 9.15
N LEU A 10 -7.27 10.72 9.86
CA LEU A 10 -5.84 11.00 9.64
C LEU A 10 -5.49 12.51 9.74
N GLY A 11 -6.24 13.30 10.51
CA GLY A 11 -6.11 14.74 10.52
C GLY A 11 -6.66 15.45 9.27
N LEU A 12 -7.15 14.71 8.28
CA LEU A 12 -7.76 15.22 7.06
C LEU A 12 -9.25 15.47 7.30
N ARG A 13 -9.77 16.58 6.79
CA ARG A 13 -11.22 16.87 6.81
C ARG A 13 -11.89 16.17 5.63
N LEU A 14 -12.83 15.30 5.93
CA LEU A 14 -13.63 14.56 4.94
C LEU A 14 -15.04 15.13 4.87
N ARG A 15 -15.62 15.19 3.64
CA ARG A 15 -17.01 15.61 3.43
C ARG A 15 -18.04 14.62 4.00
N ASN A 16 -17.64 13.36 4.19
CA ASN A 16 -18.40 12.28 4.82
C ASN A 16 -17.47 11.12 5.20
N PRO A 17 -17.92 10.14 6.02
CA PRO A 17 -17.06 9.05 6.48
C PRO A 17 -16.87 7.88 5.47
N ILE A 18 -17.39 8.00 4.25
CA ILE A 18 -17.30 6.93 3.25
C ILE A 18 -15.96 7.00 2.54
N VAL A 19 -15.12 6.00 2.79
CA VAL A 19 -13.79 5.89 2.18
C VAL A 19 -13.66 4.51 1.53
N PRO A 20 -13.69 4.41 0.18
CA PRO A 20 -13.40 3.16 -0.51
C PRO A 20 -12.02 2.63 -0.13
N SER A 21 -11.96 1.38 0.31
CA SER A 21 -10.72 0.72 0.70
C SER A 21 -9.88 0.34 -0.52
N ALA A 22 -8.59 0.03 -0.29
CA ALA A 22 -7.68 -0.49 -1.30
C ALA A 22 -8.33 -1.65 -2.10
N SER A 23 -8.51 -1.46 -3.40
CA SER A 23 -9.19 -2.42 -4.28
C SER A 23 -8.82 -2.19 -5.74
N PRO A 24 -9.13 -3.14 -6.64
CA PRO A 24 -8.91 -2.95 -8.08
C PRO A 24 -9.64 -1.76 -8.70
N LEU A 25 -10.66 -1.20 -8.06
CA LEU A 25 -11.41 -0.03 -8.56
C LEU A 25 -10.53 1.21 -8.72
N SER A 26 -9.44 1.32 -7.97
CA SER A 26 -8.49 2.44 -8.03
C SER A 26 -7.25 2.15 -8.91
N ARG A 27 -7.28 1.12 -9.78
CA ARG A 27 -6.18 0.81 -10.70
C ARG A 27 -6.04 1.75 -11.90
N ASN A 28 -7.02 2.60 -12.14
CA ASN A 28 -6.97 3.58 -13.22
C ASN A 28 -7.68 4.88 -12.82
N LEU A 29 -7.34 5.96 -13.51
CA LEU A 29 -7.82 7.29 -13.19
C LEU A 29 -9.34 7.43 -13.32
N ASP A 30 -9.96 6.74 -14.29
CA ASP A 30 -11.41 6.79 -14.49
C ASP A 30 -12.16 6.14 -13.33
N GLY A 31 -11.68 5.00 -12.83
CA GLY A 31 -12.23 4.36 -11.62
C GLY A 31 -12.13 5.26 -10.39
N ILE A 32 -10.99 5.92 -10.23
CA ILE A 32 -10.73 6.86 -9.13
C ILE A 32 -11.72 8.05 -9.20
N ARG A 33 -11.89 8.68 -10.36
CA ARG A 33 -12.84 9.78 -10.56
C ARG A 33 -14.28 9.36 -10.31
N ARG A 34 -14.67 8.19 -10.80
CA ARG A 34 -16.02 7.65 -10.55
C ARG A 34 -16.31 7.43 -9.06
N MET A 35 -15.33 7.06 -8.26
CA MET A 35 -15.50 6.96 -6.80
C MET A 35 -15.73 8.34 -6.17
N GLU A 36 -15.04 9.38 -6.61
CA GLU A 36 -15.28 10.74 -6.15
C GLU A 36 -16.66 11.26 -6.57
N GLU A 37 -17.05 11.05 -7.83
CA GLU A 37 -18.37 11.41 -8.37
C GLU A 37 -19.49 10.68 -7.63
N ALA A 38 -19.27 9.42 -7.23
CA ALA A 38 -20.21 8.65 -6.42
C ALA A 38 -20.32 9.14 -4.96
N GLY A 39 -19.49 10.11 -4.56
CA GLY A 39 -19.59 10.77 -3.26
C GLY A 39 -18.59 10.31 -2.21
N ALA A 40 -17.53 9.59 -2.56
CA ALA A 40 -16.50 9.22 -1.60
C ALA A 40 -15.90 10.43 -0.87
N GLY A 41 -15.63 10.31 0.44
CA GLY A 41 -15.02 11.36 1.25
C GLY A 41 -13.49 11.41 1.13
N ALA A 42 -12.86 10.28 0.84
CA ALA A 42 -11.46 10.09 0.47
C ALA A 42 -11.35 8.79 -0.33
N ILE A 43 -10.21 8.52 -0.94
CA ILE A 43 -9.96 7.27 -1.68
C ILE A 43 -8.65 6.64 -1.20
N VAL A 44 -8.69 5.34 -0.88
CA VAL A 44 -7.48 4.54 -0.69
C VAL A 44 -7.13 3.87 -2.02
N MET A 45 -5.90 4.08 -2.47
CA MET A 45 -5.37 3.45 -3.68
C MET A 45 -5.27 1.93 -3.51
N TYR A 46 -5.28 1.18 -4.63
CA TYR A 46 -4.88 -0.23 -4.56
C TYR A 46 -3.48 -0.35 -3.97
N SER A 47 -3.22 -1.45 -3.27
CA SER A 47 -1.93 -1.60 -2.60
C SER A 47 -0.80 -1.83 -3.60
N LEU A 48 0.29 -1.11 -3.41
CA LEU A 48 1.57 -1.41 -4.02
C LEU A 48 2.17 -2.60 -3.28
N PHE A 49 2.47 -3.69 -3.98
CA PHE A 49 3.04 -4.91 -3.40
C PHE A 49 4.53 -4.99 -3.74
N GLU A 50 5.38 -4.99 -2.71
CA GLU A 50 6.83 -5.13 -2.87
C GLU A 50 7.20 -6.48 -3.52
N GLU A 51 6.52 -7.57 -3.16
CA GLU A 51 6.75 -8.90 -3.73
C GLU A 51 6.58 -8.93 -5.25
N GLN A 52 5.54 -8.25 -5.76
CA GLN A 52 5.31 -8.19 -7.21
C GLN A 52 6.45 -7.45 -7.90
N ILE A 53 6.91 -6.33 -7.34
CA ILE A 53 8.00 -5.54 -7.91
C ILE A 53 9.31 -6.32 -7.93
N THR A 54 9.61 -7.03 -6.84
CA THR A 54 10.83 -7.84 -6.75
C THR A 54 10.80 -9.00 -7.72
N HIS A 55 9.68 -9.73 -7.77
CA HIS A 55 9.51 -10.87 -8.66
C HIS A 55 9.58 -10.48 -10.15
N GLU A 56 8.99 -9.36 -10.53
CA GLU A 56 9.04 -8.84 -11.90
C GLU A 56 10.45 -8.38 -12.28
N SER A 57 11.18 -7.75 -11.34
CA SER A 57 12.59 -7.38 -11.54
C SER A 57 13.48 -8.61 -11.71
N GLU A 58 13.30 -9.64 -10.89
CA GLU A 58 14.05 -10.90 -10.99
C GLU A 58 13.73 -11.67 -12.28
N GLN A 59 12.48 -11.69 -12.72
CA GLN A 59 12.10 -12.27 -14.00
C GLN A 59 12.74 -11.54 -15.17
N LEU A 60 12.73 -10.20 -15.14
CA LEU A 60 13.37 -9.38 -16.17
C LEU A 60 14.87 -9.65 -16.23
N ASP A 61 15.55 -9.67 -15.09
CA ASP A 61 16.99 -9.97 -15.01
C ASP A 61 17.30 -11.40 -15.52
N HIS A 62 16.44 -12.36 -15.19
CA HIS A 62 16.56 -13.72 -15.70
C HIS A 62 16.40 -13.80 -17.22
N TYR A 63 15.41 -13.12 -17.80
CA TYR A 63 15.23 -13.07 -19.26
C TYR A 63 16.37 -12.34 -19.96
N LEU A 64 16.89 -11.27 -19.38
CA LEU A 64 18.01 -10.50 -19.94
C LEU A 64 19.32 -11.29 -19.87
N SER A 65 19.56 -12.01 -18.78
CA SER A 65 20.78 -12.84 -18.63
C SER A 65 20.74 -14.12 -19.46
N TYR A 66 19.57 -14.74 -19.61
CA TYR A 66 19.41 -16.00 -20.38
C TYR A 66 19.65 -15.80 -21.88
N ASN A 67 19.39 -14.62 -22.43
CA ASN A 67 19.56 -14.32 -23.85
C ASN A 67 20.98 -13.87 -24.24
N THR A 68 21.87 -13.61 -23.29
CA THR A 68 23.24 -13.19 -23.60
C THR A 68 24.19 -14.34 -23.96
N GLU A 69 23.82 -15.59 -23.66
CA GLU A 69 24.66 -16.76 -23.96
C GLU A 69 24.24 -17.53 -25.22
N CYS A 70 23.16 -17.19 -25.88
CA CYS A 70 22.55 -18.00 -26.96
C CYS A 70 22.67 -17.37 -28.36
N SER A 71 23.82 -16.89 -28.81
CA SER A 71 24.14 -16.64 -30.22
C SER A 71 24.38 -15.17 -30.63
N PRO A 72 25.46 -14.89 -31.41
CA PRO A 72 25.79 -13.53 -31.84
C PRO A 72 24.82 -12.91 -32.86
N GLU A 73 23.85 -13.66 -33.38
CA GLU A 73 22.89 -13.21 -34.39
C GLU A 73 21.52 -12.80 -33.82
N ALA A 74 21.32 -12.91 -32.50
CA ALA A 74 20.02 -12.64 -31.85
C ALA A 74 19.78 -11.14 -31.52
N LEU A 75 20.60 -10.23 -32.03
CA LEU A 75 20.48 -8.79 -31.76
C LEU A 75 19.27 -8.09 -32.40
N SER A 76 18.43 -8.79 -33.17
CA SER A 76 17.28 -8.20 -33.87
C SER A 76 15.92 -8.84 -33.58
N TYR A 77 15.84 -9.78 -32.63
CA TYR A 77 14.59 -10.49 -32.28
C TYR A 77 14.01 -10.13 -30.95
N PHE A 78 14.16 -8.88 -30.50
CA PHE A 78 13.36 -8.37 -29.38
C PHE A 78 12.00 -7.94 -29.94
N PRO A 79 10.88 -8.59 -29.58
CA PRO A 79 9.59 -7.93 -29.73
C PRO A 79 9.65 -6.65 -28.93
N GLU A 80 9.23 -5.54 -29.51
CA GLU A 80 9.01 -4.30 -28.75
C GLU A 80 8.05 -4.62 -27.60
N MET A 81 8.60 -4.79 -26.39
CA MET A 81 7.82 -5.05 -25.18
C MET A 81 7.14 -3.74 -24.76
N LYS A 82 6.04 -3.40 -25.45
CA LYS A 82 5.25 -2.17 -25.15
C LYS A 82 4.43 -2.26 -23.87
N ASN A 83 4.47 -3.38 -23.11
CA ASN A 83 3.58 -3.62 -21.98
C ASN A 83 4.25 -4.28 -20.77
N TYR A 84 5.52 -4.05 -20.49
CA TYR A 84 6.21 -4.59 -19.32
C TYR A 84 6.79 -3.48 -18.42
N ASN A 85 5.92 -2.53 -18.04
CA ASN A 85 6.21 -1.59 -16.96
C ASN A 85 5.17 -1.78 -15.85
N ILE A 86 5.26 -2.88 -15.11
CA ILE A 86 4.53 -3.04 -13.85
C ILE A 86 5.50 -2.73 -12.70
N GLY A 87 6.25 -1.65 -12.84
CA GLY A 87 7.14 -1.14 -11.81
C GLY A 87 6.42 -0.18 -10.86
N PRO A 88 7.06 0.21 -9.75
CA PRO A 88 6.53 1.22 -8.83
C PRO A 88 6.24 2.55 -9.55
N GLU A 89 6.88 2.81 -10.69
CA GLU A 89 6.72 4.03 -11.47
C GLU A 89 5.30 4.25 -11.98
N GLU A 90 4.63 3.20 -12.47
CA GLU A 90 3.23 3.31 -12.92
C GLU A 90 2.27 3.64 -11.77
N TYR A 91 2.49 2.99 -10.62
CA TYR A 91 1.72 3.29 -9.42
C TYR A 91 1.93 4.74 -8.96
N LEU A 92 3.17 5.19 -8.92
CA LEU A 92 3.53 6.55 -8.48
C LEU A 92 3.04 7.62 -9.48
N ASP A 93 3.12 7.36 -10.79
CA ASP A 93 2.52 8.23 -11.80
C ASP A 93 0.99 8.31 -11.63
N LEU A 94 0.33 7.17 -11.42
CA LEU A 94 -1.11 7.15 -11.17
C LEU A 94 -1.48 7.93 -9.90
N VAL A 95 -0.72 7.79 -8.80
CA VAL A 95 -0.91 8.59 -7.58
C VAL A 95 -0.81 10.08 -7.90
N SER A 96 0.25 10.49 -8.62
CA SER A 96 0.46 11.90 -9.00
C SER A 96 -0.65 12.45 -9.89
N ARG A 97 -1.12 11.66 -10.86
CA ARG A 97 -2.23 12.05 -11.76
C ARG A 97 -3.56 12.11 -11.02
N ALA A 98 -3.84 11.14 -10.16
CA ALA A 98 -5.03 11.11 -9.33
C ALA A 98 -5.06 12.34 -8.40
N LYS A 99 -3.97 12.62 -7.70
CA LYS A 99 -3.87 13.79 -6.82
C LYS A 99 -4.14 15.10 -7.53
N ARG A 100 -3.68 15.27 -8.76
CA ARG A 100 -3.96 16.49 -9.56
C ARG A 100 -5.40 16.58 -10.05
N SER A 101 -6.15 15.48 -10.09
CA SER A 101 -7.49 15.43 -10.65
C SER A 101 -8.62 15.38 -9.61
N LEU A 102 -8.30 15.07 -8.35
CA LEU A 102 -9.26 14.93 -7.26
C LEU A 102 -9.32 16.18 -6.38
N GLU A 103 -10.52 16.48 -5.87
CA GLU A 103 -10.77 17.48 -4.84
C GLU A 103 -10.75 16.86 -3.42
N ILE A 104 -10.91 15.53 -3.32
CA ILE A 104 -10.91 14.79 -2.06
C ILE A 104 -9.52 14.21 -1.74
N PRO A 105 -9.23 13.89 -0.47
CA PRO A 105 -7.96 13.28 -0.09
C PRO A 105 -7.70 11.94 -0.77
N LEU A 106 -6.44 11.74 -1.17
CA LEU A 106 -5.93 10.50 -1.75
C LEU A 106 -4.96 9.83 -0.78
N ILE A 107 -5.26 8.60 -0.40
CA ILE A 107 -4.47 7.81 0.54
C ILE A 107 -3.72 6.74 -0.25
N GLY A 108 -2.39 6.79 -0.24
CA GLY A 108 -1.57 5.72 -0.82
C GLY A 108 -1.71 4.43 -0.01
N SER A 109 -1.52 3.28 -0.63
CA SER A 109 -1.57 1.99 0.08
C SER A 109 -0.34 1.15 -0.26
N LEU A 110 0.30 0.61 0.76
CA LEU A 110 1.54 -0.14 0.66
C LEU A 110 1.43 -1.47 1.40
N ASN A 111 1.83 -2.54 0.73
CA ASN A 111 2.09 -3.84 1.32
C ASN A 111 3.54 -4.21 1.02
N GLY A 112 4.40 -4.25 2.03
CA GLY A 112 5.80 -4.57 1.90
C GLY A 112 6.15 -5.87 2.62
N VAL A 113 7.33 -6.39 2.34
CA VAL A 113 7.86 -7.64 2.89
C VAL A 113 9.16 -7.37 3.63
N SER A 114 10.02 -6.51 3.07
CA SER A 114 11.31 -6.17 3.65
C SER A 114 11.27 -4.84 4.42
N SER A 115 12.08 -4.70 5.45
CA SER A 115 12.19 -3.45 6.21
C SER A 115 12.66 -2.27 5.34
N GLY A 116 13.50 -2.52 4.34
CA GLY A 116 13.97 -1.50 3.39
C GLY A 116 12.93 -1.10 2.37
N GLY A 117 12.13 -2.05 1.88
CA GLY A 117 11.04 -1.82 0.94
C GLY A 117 9.95 -0.92 1.52
N TRP A 118 9.52 -1.18 2.76
CA TRP A 118 8.54 -0.35 3.45
C TRP A 118 8.92 1.14 3.46
N VAL A 119 10.16 1.45 3.84
CA VAL A 119 10.65 2.84 3.94
C VAL A 119 10.76 3.49 2.58
N ARG A 120 11.37 2.80 1.60
CA ARG A 120 11.59 3.33 0.26
C ARG A 120 10.27 3.67 -0.44
N TYR A 121 9.32 2.73 -0.44
CA TYR A 121 8.05 2.93 -1.14
C TYR A 121 7.12 3.90 -0.39
N ALA A 122 7.13 3.91 0.95
CA ALA A 122 6.40 4.91 1.72
C ALA A 122 6.83 6.33 1.35
N LYS A 123 8.14 6.56 1.26
CA LYS A 123 8.70 7.85 0.85
C LYS A 123 8.34 8.20 -0.60
N ALA A 124 8.43 7.25 -1.51
CA ALA A 124 8.07 7.46 -2.92
C ALA A 124 6.58 7.82 -3.09
N ILE A 125 5.67 7.20 -2.32
CA ILE A 125 4.24 7.52 -2.32
C ILE A 125 3.99 8.94 -1.77
N GLU A 126 4.67 9.34 -0.70
CA GLU A 126 4.63 10.73 -0.21
C GLU A 126 5.11 11.72 -1.27
N ASP A 127 6.25 11.45 -1.92
CA ASP A 127 6.83 12.31 -2.95
C ASP A 127 5.95 12.38 -4.21
N ALA A 128 5.15 11.35 -4.50
CA ALA A 128 4.14 11.35 -5.55
C ALA A 128 2.91 12.22 -5.21
N GLY A 129 2.78 12.68 -3.97
CA GLY A 129 1.77 13.67 -3.54
C GLY A 129 0.55 13.08 -2.83
N ALA A 130 0.60 11.84 -2.33
CA ALA A 130 -0.46 11.29 -1.49
C ALA A 130 -0.66 12.14 -0.21
N ASP A 131 -1.92 12.31 0.23
CA ASP A 131 -2.26 13.08 1.43
C ASP A 131 -2.01 12.28 2.72
N ALA A 132 -2.02 10.95 2.64
CA ALA A 132 -1.75 10.02 3.73
C ALA A 132 -1.28 8.67 3.16
N LEU A 133 -0.78 7.82 4.04
CA LEU A 133 -0.36 6.46 3.70
C LEU A 133 -1.11 5.44 4.56
N GLU A 134 -1.65 4.38 3.94
CA GLU A 134 -2.13 3.17 4.62
C GLU A 134 -1.09 2.06 4.48
N LEU A 135 -0.51 1.61 5.59
CA LEU A 135 0.29 0.40 5.65
C LEU A 135 -0.61 -0.81 5.86
N ASN A 136 -0.58 -1.74 4.92
CA ASN A 136 -1.28 -3.00 5.01
C ASN A 136 -0.32 -4.06 5.55
N VAL A 137 -0.20 -4.17 6.87
CA VAL A 137 0.67 -5.16 7.52
C VAL A 137 -0.14 -6.42 7.77
N TYR A 138 0.15 -7.47 6.99
CA TYR A 138 -0.54 -8.75 7.09
C TYR A 138 0.47 -9.88 7.16
N PHE A 139 0.58 -10.47 8.35
CA PHE A 139 1.47 -11.59 8.60
C PHE A 139 0.73 -12.69 9.37
N ILE A 140 0.83 -13.92 8.90
CA ILE A 140 0.32 -15.11 9.58
C ILE A 140 1.52 -15.91 10.05
N PRO A 141 1.83 -15.92 11.36
CA PRO A 141 2.93 -16.71 11.88
C PRO A 141 2.57 -18.20 11.79
N THR A 142 3.40 -18.95 11.08
CA THR A 142 3.26 -20.41 10.92
C THR A 142 4.35 -21.18 11.65
N ASP A 143 5.36 -20.49 12.18
CA ASP A 143 6.43 -21.05 12.99
C ASP A 143 5.93 -21.19 14.44
N PRO A 144 5.85 -22.43 14.99
CA PRO A 144 5.41 -22.66 16.35
C PRO A 144 6.35 -22.12 17.43
N ASP A 145 7.61 -21.85 17.08
CA ASP A 145 8.61 -21.28 18.00
C ASP A 145 8.57 -19.74 18.04
N MET A 146 7.79 -19.10 17.17
CA MET A 146 7.60 -17.65 17.14
C MET A 146 6.54 -17.23 18.16
N ASP A 147 6.95 -16.57 19.23
CA ASP A 147 6.04 -16.10 20.27
C ASP A 147 5.25 -14.83 19.84
N ALA A 148 4.16 -14.54 20.57
CA ALA A 148 3.29 -13.40 20.29
C ALA A 148 4.04 -12.05 20.41
N ALA A 149 5.03 -11.95 21.32
CA ALA A 149 5.78 -10.72 21.51
C ALA A 149 6.68 -10.43 20.31
N THR A 150 7.30 -11.44 19.74
CA THR A 150 8.09 -11.36 18.51
C THR A 150 7.25 -10.90 17.34
N VAL A 151 6.05 -11.48 17.15
CA VAL A 151 5.12 -11.07 16.10
C VAL A 151 4.70 -9.61 16.27
N GLU A 152 4.30 -9.21 17.46
CA GLU A 152 3.89 -7.83 17.75
C GLU A 152 5.04 -6.84 17.48
N GLU A 153 6.27 -7.17 17.89
CA GLU A 153 7.42 -6.29 17.69
C GLU A 153 7.77 -6.10 16.21
N MET A 154 7.58 -7.12 15.36
CA MET A 154 7.74 -6.98 13.90
C MET A 154 6.81 -5.90 13.34
N TYR A 155 5.54 -5.86 13.75
CA TYR A 155 4.61 -4.82 13.34
C TYR A 155 5.05 -3.43 13.82
N LEU A 156 5.48 -3.33 15.07
CA LEU A 156 5.89 -2.07 15.68
C LEU A 156 7.17 -1.50 15.05
N ASP A 157 8.13 -2.37 14.71
CA ASP A 157 9.37 -1.96 14.03
C ASP A 157 9.08 -1.38 12.64
N VAL A 158 8.22 -2.02 11.84
CA VAL A 158 7.79 -1.51 10.55
C VAL A 158 7.16 -0.12 10.70
N VAL A 159 6.22 0.04 11.64
CA VAL A 159 5.53 1.32 11.87
C VAL A 159 6.52 2.42 12.27
N ARG A 160 7.43 2.17 13.22
CA ARG A 160 8.45 3.14 13.65
C ARG A 160 9.35 3.58 12.50
N ARG A 161 9.83 2.63 11.70
CA ARG A 161 10.72 2.89 10.55
C ARG A 161 10.02 3.73 9.49
N VAL A 162 8.80 3.37 9.12
CA VAL A 162 8.03 4.14 8.14
C VAL A 162 7.71 5.51 8.70
N ARG A 163 7.23 5.61 9.95
CA ARG A 163 6.93 6.91 10.57
C ARG A 163 8.13 7.85 10.59
N SER A 164 9.32 7.33 10.82
CA SER A 164 10.54 8.16 10.82
C SER A 164 10.95 8.65 9.43
N SER A 165 10.43 8.04 8.35
CA SER A 165 10.81 8.35 6.97
C SER A 165 9.83 9.28 6.24
N ILE A 166 8.58 9.38 6.68
CA ILE A 166 7.54 10.18 6.04
C ILE A 166 6.99 11.26 6.98
N ARG A 167 6.35 12.28 6.41
CA ARG A 167 5.70 13.38 7.16
C ARG A 167 4.18 13.33 7.07
N ILE A 168 3.65 12.73 5.99
CA ILE A 168 2.21 12.56 5.80
C ILE A 168 1.63 11.62 6.88
N PRO A 169 0.33 11.76 7.22
CA PRO A 169 -0.33 10.89 8.19
C PRO A 169 -0.25 9.41 7.81
N LEU A 170 -0.13 8.56 8.83
CA LEU A 170 0.07 7.12 8.71
C LEU A 170 -1.09 6.33 9.32
N ALA A 171 -1.85 5.62 8.49
CA ALA A 171 -2.78 4.58 8.93
C ALA A 171 -2.10 3.21 8.92
N VAL A 172 -2.42 2.36 9.88
CA VAL A 172 -1.95 0.97 9.92
C VAL A 172 -3.14 0.02 9.90
N LYS A 173 -3.19 -0.81 8.87
CA LYS A 173 -4.23 -1.84 8.70
C LYS A 173 -3.70 -3.17 9.19
N ILE A 174 -4.45 -3.78 10.10
CA ILE A 174 -4.04 -5.01 10.79
C ILE A 174 -5.09 -6.11 10.68
N SER A 175 -4.66 -7.34 10.94
CA SER A 175 -5.55 -8.49 11.13
C SER A 175 -6.16 -8.49 12.53
N PRO A 176 -7.24 -9.26 12.77
CA PRO A 176 -7.82 -9.42 14.10
C PRO A 176 -7.08 -10.45 14.99
N TYR A 177 -6.01 -11.08 14.51
CA TYR A 177 -5.39 -12.25 15.12
C TYR A 177 -4.36 -11.93 16.22
N PHE A 178 -4.64 -10.92 17.04
CA PHE A 178 -3.82 -10.60 18.21
C PHE A 178 -4.49 -11.11 19.48
N SER A 179 -3.71 -11.61 20.44
CA SER A 179 -4.21 -12.06 21.74
C SER A 179 -4.95 -10.94 22.50
N SER A 180 -4.52 -9.68 22.30
CA SER A 180 -5.17 -8.49 22.83
C SER A 180 -5.13 -7.37 21.80
N THR A 181 -6.11 -7.35 20.90
CA THR A 181 -6.20 -6.36 19.82
C THR A 181 -6.20 -4.92 20.33
N ALA A 182 -6.94 -4.63 21.41
CA ALA A 182 -6.97 -3.28 21.99
C ALA A 182 -5.61 -2.84 22.53
N HIS A 183 -4.84 -3.76 23.12
CA HIS A 183 -3.47 -3.47 23.56
C HIS A 183 -2.54 -3.23 22.36
N MET A 184 -2.64 -4.06 21.33
CA MET A 184 -1.87 -3.88 20.09
C MET A 184 -2.18 -2.56 19.41
N CYS A 185 -3.45 -2.14 19.35
CA CYS A 185 -3.86 -0.84 18.84
C CYS A 185 -3.16 0.32 19.58
N ARG A 186 -3.07 0.25 20.90
CA ARG A 186 -2.36 1.24 21.70
C ARG A 186 -0.86 1.24 21.40
N LYS A 187 -0.22 0.08 21.31
CA LYS A 187 1.19 -0.06 20.94
C LYS A 187 1.48 0.55 19.55
N LEU A 188 0.61 0.30 18.57
CA LEU A 188 0.74 0.87 17.22
C LEU A 188 0.63 2.40 17.23
N LYS A 189 -0.33 2.95 17.99
CA LYS A 189 -0.41 4.39 18.20
C LYS A 189 0.87 4.96 18.81
N ASP A 190 1.39 4.31 19.86
CA ASP A 190 2.62 4.74 20.54
C ASP A 190 3.86 4.59 19.63
N ALA A 191 3.83 3.65 18.66
CA ALA A 191 4.84 3.49 17.62
C ALA A 191 4.76 4.56 16.51
N GLY A 192 3.70 5.36 16.46
CA GLY A 192 3.54 6.50 15.54
C GLY A 192 2.46 6.36 14.48
N ALA A 193 1.52 5.42 14.63
CA ALA A 193 0.33 5.38 13.78
C ALA A 193 -0.65 6.49 14.16
N ASP A 194 -1.09 7.26 13.16
CA ASP A 194 -2.10 8.34 13.34
C ASP A 194 -3.54 7.78 13.27
N ALA A 195 -3.72 6.63 12.60
CA ALA A 195 -5.00 5.93 12.53
C ALA A 195 -4.81 4.42 12.40
N LEU A 196 -5.89 3.66 12.65
CA LEU A 196 -5.92 2.22 12.49
C LEU A 196 -7.07 1.82 11.58
N VAL A 197 -6.83 0.84 10.72
CA VAL A 197 -7.86 0.23 9.87
C VAL A 197 -8.15 -1.17 10.38
N LEU A 198 -9.34 -1.35 10.90
CA LEU A 198 -9.80 -2.58 11.54
C LEU A 198 -10.96 -3.17 10.74
N PHE A 199 -10.81 -4.25 9.99
CA PHE A 199 -9.62 -5.09 9.92
C PHE A 199 -9.29 -5.41 8.47
N ASN A 200 -8.13 -6.06 8.24
CA ASN A 200 -7.90 -6.82 7.02
C ASN A 200 -8.96 -7.93 6.89
N ARG A 201 -9.19 -8.38 5.63
CA ARG A 201 -10.06 -9.54 5.40
C ARG A 201 -9.54 -10.76 6.17
N PHE A 202 -10.48 -11.63 6.59
CA PHE A 202 -10.10 -12.93 7.15
C PHE A 202 -9.37 -13.76 6.08
N TYR A 203 -8.40 -14.55 6.53
CA TYR A 203 -7.81 -15.58 5.69
C TYR A 203 -8.85 -16.71 5.50
N HIS A 204 -9.15 -16.99 4.25
CA HIS A 204 -9.95 -18.15 3.85
C HIS A 204 -9.03 -19.03 3.01
N PRO A 205 -8.51 -20.16 3.53
CA PRO A 205 -7.82 -21.13 2.72
C PRO A 205 -8.78 -21.70 1.68
N ASP A 206 -8.32 -21.80 0.44
CA ASP A 206 -9.04 -22.56 -0.58
C ASP A 206 -9.03 -24.03 -0.19
N LEU A 207 -10.21 -24.61 -0.07
CA LEU A 207 -10.43 -26.03 0.25
C LEU A 207 -10.44 -26.85 -1.04
#